data_6e3b6a96a82d39c3764d7547395546f1
#
_entry.id   6e3b6a96a82d39c3764d7547395546f1
#
_cell.length_a   1.000
_cell.length_b   1.000
_cell.length_c   1.000
_cell.angle_alpha   90.00
_cell.angle_beta   90.00
_cell.angle_gamma   90.00
#
_symmetry.space_group_name_H-M   'P 1'
#
loop_
_entity.id
_entity.type
_entity.pdbx_description
1 polymer ?
#
loop_
_entity_poly.entity_id
_entity_poly.type
_entity_poly.pdbx_seq_one_letter_code
_entity_poly.pdbx_strand_id
1 'polypeptide(L)'
;MPAPRPTIANARRLRKEMSLPELMLWNAIRRGQLDGLKFRRQHPIGPYVLDFFCPAHRLAVEVDGAEHYAEDRSEKDAARDRWLARQGIMTLRLPASGVLNSLDGALMAIREQLTHLPPPGGFAACPPP
;
A
#
# COMPACT_ATOMS: atom_id res chain seq x y z
N MET A 1 -28.85 4.19 1.57
CA MET A 1 -27.63 4.21 2.36
C MET A 1 -26.45 3.83 1.53
N PRO A 2 -25.48 4.66 1.50
CA PRO A 2 -24.33 4.30 0.70
C PRO A 2 -23.63 3.08 1.26
N ALA A 3 -22.94 2.42 0.41
CA ALA A 3 -22.15 1.28 0.83
C ALA A 3 -21.21 1.71 1.91
N PRO A 4 -20.94 0.84 2.84
CA PRO A 4 -20.01 1.20 3.89
C PRO A 4 -18.65 1.51 3.29
N ARG A 5 -18.05 2.51 3.80
CA ARG A 5 -16.73 2.87 3.41
C ARG A 5 -15.82 2.75 4.61
N PRO A 6 -14.54 2.49 4.39
CA PRO A 6 -13.64 2.50 5.52
C PRO A 6 -13.71 3.84 6.20
N THR A 7 -13.83 3.80 7.49
CA THR A 7 -13.87 5.00 8.29
C THR A 7 -12.59 5.06 9.09
N ILE A 8 -12.36 6.16 9.73
CA ILE A 8 -11.23 6.29 10.61
C ILE A 8 -11.29 5.22 11.71
N ALA A 9 -12.47 4.95 12.20
CA ALA A 9 -12.61 3.93 13.24
C ALA A 9 -12.27 2.54 12.70
N ASN A 10 -12.70 2.22 11.47
CA ASN A 10 -12.36 0.94 10.88
C ASN A 10 -10.87 0.83 10.63
N ALA A 11 -10.25 1.91 10.16
CA ALA A 11 -8.82 1.90 9.93
C ALA A 11 -8.05 1.70 11.23
N ARG A 12 -8.51 2.31 12.30
CA ARG A 12 -7.87 2.12 13.60
C ARG A 12 -7.98 0.69 14.09
N ARG A 13 -9.13 0.08 13.89
CA ARG A 13 -9.31 -1.30 14.28
C ARG A 13 -8.39 -2.20 13.49
N LEU A 14 -8.28 -1.97 12.19
CA LEU A 14 -7.41 -2.77 11.34
C LEU A 14 -5.95 -2.61 11.73
N ARG A 15 -5.55 -1.42 12.13
CA ARG A 15 -4.16 -1.23 12.58
C ARG A 15 -3.84 -2.09 13.78
N LYS A 16 -4.81 -2.33 14.65
CA LYS A 16 -4.58 -3.20 15.80
C LYS A 16 -4.48 -4.66 15.41
N GLU A 17 -4.94 -4.98 14.21
CA GLU A 17 -4.98 -6.36 13.76
C GLU A 17 -3.95 -6.63 12.68
N MET A 18 -2.88 -5.86 12.65
CA MET A 18 -1.84 -6.08 11.65
C MET A 18 -1.21 -7.45 11.83
N SER A 19 -0.98 -8.13 10.71
CA SER A 19 -0.30 -9.41 10.72
C SER A 19 1.18 -9.21 11.01
N LEU A 20 1.87 -10.29 11.32
CA LEU A 20 3.30 -10.20 11.60
C LEU A 20 4.09 -9.62 10.44
N PRO A 21 3.91 -10.09 9.19
CA PRO A 21 4.68 -9.48 8.10
C PRO A 21 4.35 -8.01 7.92
N GLU A 22 3.10 -7.61 8.12
CA GLU A 22 2.75 -6.20 8.03
C GLU A 22 3.46 -5.40 9.12
N LEU A 23 3.51 -5.95 10.32
CA LEU A 23 4.16 -5.27 11.42
C LEU A 23 5.65 -5.14 11.19
N MET A 24 6.28 -6.20 10.69
CA MET A 24 7.69 -6.17 10.37
C MET A 24 8.00 -5.09 9.34
N LEU A 25 7.19 -5.05 8.30
CA LEU A 25 7.40 -4.06 7.25
C LEU A 25 7.18 -2.65 7.78
N TRP A 26 6.13 -2.45 8.56
CA TRP A 26 5.84 -1.14 9.12
C TRP A 26 7.00 -0.64 9.99
N ASN A 27 7.55 -1.50 10.83
CA ASN A 27 8.65 -1.10 11.69
C ASN A 27 9.89 -0.72 10.89
N ALA A 28 10.01 -1.20 9.66
CA ALA A 28 11.17 -0.89 8.82
C ALA A 28 10.97 0.37 7.99
N ILE A 29 9.73 0.77 7.73
CA ILE A 29 9.50 1.92 6.84
C ILE A 29 8.96 3.14 7.58
N ARG A 30 8.53 2.99 8.82
CA ARG A 30 7.98 4.11 9.57
C ARG A 30 9.07 5.13 9.89
N ARG A 31 8.64 6.35 10.17
CA ARG A 31 9.53 7.42 10.62
C ARG A 31 10.61 7.77 9.61
N GLY A 32 10.32 7.62 8.36
CA GLY A 32 11.26 8.02 7.33
C GLY A 32 12.47 7.12 7.18
N GLN A 33 12.41 5.92 7.77
CA GLN A 33 13.57 5.03 7.70
C GLN A 33 13.88 4.55 6.30
N LEU A 34 12.89 4.50 5.42
CA LEU A 34 13.14 4.11 4.05
C LEU A 34 13.34 5.37 3.23
N ASP A 35 14.59 5.74 3.05
CA ASP A 35 15.01 6.86 2.19
C ASP A 35 14.30 8.18 2.55
N GLY A 36 13.96 8.36 3.81
CA GLY A 36 13.34 9.59 4.27
C GLY A 36 11.87 9.74 3.89
N LEU A 37 11.29 8.72 3.29
CA LEU A 37 9.92 8.82 2.82
C LEU A 37 8.92 8.56 3.93
N LYS A 38 7.81 9.27 3.86
CA LYS A 38 6.77 9.10 4.84
C LYS A 38 5.74 8.11 4.34
N PHE A 39 5.52 7.07 5.10
CA PHE A 39 4.50 6.08 4.79
C PHE A 39 3.40 6.14 5.86
N ARG A 40 2.18 5.89 5.43
CA ARG A 40 1.04 5.78 6.33
C ARG A 40 0.57 4.34 6.31
N ARG A 41 0.14 3.83 7.46
CA ARG A 41 -0.39 2.47 7.53
C ARG A 41 -1.90 2.51 7.61
N GLN A 42 -2.53 1.47 7.09
CA GLN A 42 -3.98 1.33 7.15
C GLN A 42 -4.67 2.61 6.74
N HIS A 43 -4.31 3.06 5.55
CA HIS A 43 -4.76 4.36 5.05
C HIS A 43 -6.08 4.21 4.30
N PRO A 44 -7.16 4.81 4.78
CA PRO A 44 -8.43 4.73 4.07
C PRO A 44 -8.42 5.65 2.86
N ILE A 45 -8.89 5.13 1.75
CA ILE A 45 -9.03 5.94 0.55
C ILE A 45 -10.22 5.41 -0.24
N GLY A 46 -11.23 6.27 -0.45
CA GLY A 46 -12.44 5.85 -1.10
C GLY A 46 -13.05 4.69 -0.35
N PRO A 47 -13.43 3.63 -1.06
CA PRO A 47 -14.01 2.46 -0.39
C PRO A 47 -12.99 1.47 0.13
N TYR A 48 -11.70 1.81 0.08
CA TYR A 48 -10.65 0.86 0.41
C TYR A 48 -9.80 1.33 1.57
N VAL A 49 -9.08 0.39 2.18
CA VAL A 49 -8.04 0.69 3.15
C VAL A 49 -6.76 0.09 2.61
N LEU A 50 -5.74 0.93 2.44
CA LEU A 50 -4.45 0.48 1.94
C LEU A 50 -3.58 0.08 3.12
N ASP A 51 -2.86 -1.04 2.99
CA ASP A 51 -1.97 -1.46 4.07
C ASP A 51 -0.95 -0.37 4.37
N PHE A 52 -0.26 0.12 3.34
CA PHE A 52 0.69 1.20 3.48
C PHE A 52 0.57 2.13 2.29
N PHE A 53 0.76 3.40 2.52
CA PHE A 53 0.64 4.38 1.44
C PHE A 53 1.70 5.46 1.59
N CYS A 54 2.41 5.73 0.51
CA CYS A 54 3.38 6.81 0.44
C CYS A 54 2.78 7.93 -0.40
N PRO A 55 2.30 9.00 0.24
CA PRO A 55 1.63 10.06 -0.52
C PRO A 55 2.54 10.77 -1.52
N ALA A 56 3.81 10.92 -1.17
CA ALA A 56 4.72 11.68 -2.03
C ALA A 56 4.85 11.05 -3.41
N HIS A 57 4.85 9.71 -3.47
CA HIS A 57 4.99 9.00 -4.73
C HIS A 57 3.70 8.34 -5.18
N ARG A 58 2.63 8.47 -4.40
CA ARG A 58 1.34 7.86 -4.66
C ARG A 58 1.49 6.36 -4.87
N LEU A 59 2.20 5.74 -3.96
CA LEU A 59 2.45 4.31 -4.01
C LEU A 59 1.75 3.63 -2.85
N ALA A 60 0.94 2.62 -3.18
CA ALA A 60 0.33 1.74 -2.19
C ALA A 60 1.13 0.45 -2.12
N VAL A 61 1.45 0.01 -0.93
CA VAL A 61 2.15 -1.26 -0.73
C VAL A 61 1.20 -2.17 0.05
N GLU A 62 0.96 -3.36 -0.51
CA GLU A 62 0.04 -4.31 0.09
C GLU A 62 0.78 -5.59 0.40
N VAL A 63 0.55 -6.12 1.59
CA VAL A 63 1.13 -7.41 1.96
C VAL A 63 0.06 -8.46 1.73
N ASP A 64 0.35 -9.39 0.84
CA ASP A 64 -0.63 -10.35 0.38
C ASP A 64 -0.45 -11.69 1.06
N GLY A 65 -1.46 -12.14 1.75
CA GLY A 65 -1.41 -13.42 2.43
C GLY A 65 -1.49 -14.57 1.47
N ALA A 66 -0.87 -15.66 1.89
CA ALA A 66 -0.69 -16.75 0.98
C ALA A 66 -1.92 -17.58 0.72
N GLU A 67 -2.92 -17.46 1.52
CA GLU A 67 -3.98 -18.37 1.33
C GLU A 67 -5.08 -17.88 0.49
N HIS A 68 -4.82 -17.00 -0.34
CA HIS A 68 -5.88 -16.48 -1.02
C HIS A 68 -5.83 -16.67 -2.38
N TYR A 69 -6.42 -17.54 -2.84
CA TYR A 69 -6.34 -17.76 -4.16
C TYR A 69 -7.59 -17.80 -4.78
N ALA A 70 -8.62 -17.54 -4.26
CA ALA A 70 -9.88 -17.65 -4.93
C ALA A 70 -9.90 -16.72 -6.11
N GLU A 71 -10.52 -17.13 -7.17
CA GLU A 71 -10.63 -16.31 -8.35
C GLU A 71 -11.39 -15.02 -8.07
N ASP A 72 -12.39 -15.10 -7.18
CA ASP A 72 -13.08 -13.93 -6.73
C ASP A 72 -12.14 -12.87 -6.24
N ARG A 73 -11.15 -13.29 -5.49
CA ARG A 73 -10.22 -12.36 -4.92
C ARG A 73 -9.38 -11.70 -6.00
N SER A 74 -8.99 -12.46 -7.02
CA SER A 74 -8.24 -11.87 -8.11
C SER A 74 -9.04 -10.80 -8.83
N GLU A 75 -10.32 -11.05 -9.06
CA GLU A 75 -11.14 -10.06 -9.73
C GLU A 75 -11.33 -8.81 -8.87
N LYS A 76 -11.54 -9.01 -7.58
CA LYS A 76 -11.68 -7.87 -6.69
C LYS A 76 -10.42 -7.07 -6.61
N ASP A 77 -9.28 -7.74 -6.59
CA ASP A 77 -8.00 -7.04 -6.56
C ASP A 77 -7.78 -6.27 -7.85
N ALA A 78 -8.15 -6.83 -8.98
CA ALA A 78 -8.00 -6.13 -10.25
C ALA A 78 -8.88 -4.90 -10.31
N ALA A 79 -10.11 -5.01 -9.84
CA ALA A 79 -11.02 -3.87 -9.82
C ALA A 79 -10.50 -2.77 -8.90
N ARG A 80 -10.00 -3.16 -7.76
CA ARG A 80 -9.43 -2.22 -6.81
C ARG A 80 -8.22 -1.51 -7.41
N ASP A 81 -7.34 -2.28 -8.06
CA ASP A 81 -6.15 -1.70 -8.66
C ASP A 81 -6.52 -0.71 -9.77
N ARG A 82 -7.54 -1.02 -10.55
CA ARG A 82 -7.98 -0.10 -11.59
C ARG A 82 -8.53 1.19 -10.99
N TRP A 83 -9.31 1.05 -9.92
CA TRP A 83 -9.84 2.23 -9.25
C TRP A 83 -8.73 3.10 -8.72
N LEU A 84 -7.74 2.47 -8.06
CA LEU A 84 -6.61 3.21 -7.51
C LEU A 84 -5.78 3.85 -8.62
N ALA A 85 -5.60 3.15 -9.74
CA ALA A 85 -4.85 3.71 -10.86
C ALA A 85 -5.54 4.96 -11.40
N ARG A 86 -6.85 4.97 -11.43
CA ARG A 86 -7.58 6.16 -11.86
C ARG A 86 -7.37 7.33 -10.91
N GLN A 87 -7.01 7.03 -9.66
CA GLN A 87 -6.67 8.07 -8.69
C GLN A 87 -5.19 8.43 -8.74
N GLY A 88 -4.45 7.84 -9.68
CA GLY A 88 -3.02 8.10 -9.78
C GLY A 88 -2.17 7.31 -8.81
N ILE A 89 -2.69 6.21 -8.29
CA ILE A 89 -1.99 5.42 -7.28
C ILE A 89 -1.56 4.10 -7.88
N MET A 90 -0.28 3.79 -7.77
CA MET A 90 0.28 2.52 -8.19
C MET A 90 0.27 1.57 -6.99
N THR A 91 -0.03 0.30 -7.24
CA THR A 91 -0.06 -0.69 -6.16
C THR A 91 1.09 -1.67 -6.34
N LEU A 92 1.84 -1.89 -5.27
CA LEU A 92 2.88 -2.90 -5.23
C LEU A 92 2.44 -3.95 -4.22
N ARG A 93 2.34 -5.21 -4.66
CA ARG A 93 1.97 -6.29 -3.77
C ARG A 93 3.19 -7.10 -3.41
N LEU A 94 3.37 -7.34 -2.13
CA LEU A 94 4.48 -8.14 -1.62
C LEU A 94 3.89 -9.37 -0.96
N PRO A 95 4.39 -10.56 -1.31
CA PRO A 95 3.88 -11.75 -0.64
C PRO A 95 4.29 -11.75 0.83
N ALA A 96 3.36 -12.15 1.69
CA ALA A 96 3.64 -12.19 3.11
C ALA A 96 4.83 -13.07 3.42
N SER A 97 4.92 -14.23 2.75
CA SER A 97 6.06 -15.12 2.95
C SER A 97 7.36 -14.46 2.54
N GLY A 98 7.33 -13.63 1.50
CA GLY A 98 8.52 -12.91 1.08
C GLY A 98 8.98 -11.93 2.12
N VAL A 99 8.04 -11.22 2.74
CA VAL A 99 8.39 -10.27 3.80
C VAL A 99 8.98 -11.02 4.99
N LEU A 100 8.38 -12.14 5.36
CA LEU A 100 8.86 -12.92 6.49
C LEU A 100 10.23 -13.53 6.22
N ASN A 101 10.47 -13.97 4.99
CA ASN A 101 11.72 -14.62 4.67
C ASN A 101 12.85 -13.64 4.38
N SER A 102 12.53 -12.47 3.87
CA SER A 102 13.57 -11.49 3.56
C SER A 102 12.98 -10.09 3.61
N LEU A 103 13.07 -9.47 4.76
CA LEU A 103 12.61 -8.10 4.90
C LEU A 103 13.43 -7.18 4.00
N ASP A 104 14.73 -7.43 3.89
CA ASP A 104 15.58 -6.63 3.00
C ASP A 104 15.11 -6.73 1.56
N GLY A 105 14.71 -7.93 1.14
CA GLY A 105 14.20 -8.10 -0.22
C GLY A 105 12.92 -7.31 -0.44
N ALA A 106 12.07 -7.26 0.56
CA ALA A 106 10.83 -6.49 0.46
C ALA A 106 11.15 -5.00 0.36
N LEU A 107 12.09 -4.52 1.14
CA LEU A 107 12.47 -3.12 1.09
C LEU A 107 13.11 -2.76 -0.25
N MET A 108 13.91 -3.67 -0.79
CA MET A 108 14.50 -3.46 -2.11
C MET A 108 13.41 -3.39 -3.19
N ALA A 109 12.39 -4.21 -3.08
CA ALA A 109 11.30 -4.17 -4.05
C ALA A 109 10.58 -2.83 -3.99
N ILE A 110 10.39 -2.29 -2.80
CA ILE A 110 9.77 -0.98 -2.66
C ILE A 110 10.64 0.09 -3.28
N ARG A 111 11.94 0.06 -2.99
CA ARG A 111 12.86 1.04 -3.56
C ARG A 111 12.89 0.97 -5.07
N GLU A 112 12.90 -0.24 -5.60
CA GLU A 112 12.92 -0.40 -7.05
C GLU A 112 11.66 0.19 -7.67
N GLN A 113 10.51 -0.07 -7.06
CA GLN A 113 9.27 0.48 -7.57
C GLN A 113 9.29 2.01 -7.53
N LEU A 114 9.86 2.58 -6.47
CA LEU A 114 9.92 4.02 -6.34
C LEU A 114 10.78 4.66 -7.43
N THR A 115 11.78 3.97 -7.92
CA THR A 115 12.61 4.53 -8.98
C THR A 115 11.88 4.63 -10.30
N HIS A 116 10.78 3.89 -10.45
CA HIS A 116 9.98 3.96 -11.68
C HIS A 116 8.82 4.94 -11.58
N LEU A 117 8.73 5.65 -10.45
CA LEU A 117 7.65 6.60 -10.25
C LEU A 117 8.20 8.02 -10.26
N PRO A 118 7.35 9.03 -10.49
CA PRO A 118 7.82 10.40 -10.46
C PRO A 118 8.40 10.75 -9.11
N PRO A 119 9.37 11.65 -9.07
CA PRO A 119 9.92 12.06 -7.78
C PRO A 119 8.87 12.79 -6.96
N PRO A 120 9.10 12.92 -5.66
CA PRO A 120 8.16 13.64 -4.82
C PRO A 120 7.92 15.03 -5.38
N GLY A 121 6.66 15.39 -5.49
CA GLY A 121 6.31 16.68 -6.04
C GLY A 121 6.32 16.75 -7.55
N GLY A 122 6.86 15.74 -8.21
CA GLY A 122 6.96 15.79 -9.66
C GLY A 122 5.62 15.84 -10.33
N PHE A 123 4.69 15.03 -9.90
CA PHE A 123 3.40 15.09 -10.54
C PHE A 123 2.60 16.29 -10.09
N ALA A 124 2.98 16.91 -9.02
CA ALA A 124 2.35 18.17 -8.68
C ALA A 124 2.68 19.21 -9.71
N ALA A 125 3.84 19.09 -10.31
CA ALA A 125 4.19 19.99 -11.39
C ALA A 125 3.51 19.61 -12.67
N CYS A 126 3.02 18.42 -12.75
CA CYS A 126 2.29 18.04 -13.93
C CYS A 126 0.94 18.60 -13.83
N PRO A 127 0.56 19.40 -14.75
CA PRO A 127 -0.77 19.92 -14.67
C PRO A 127 -1.72 18.79 -14.68
N PRO A 128 -2.63 18.86 -13.84
CA PRO A 128 -3.64 17.88 -13.90
C PRO A 128 -4.33 18.04 -15.18
N PRO A 129 -4.68 17.02 -15.67
CA PRO A 129 -5.44 17.05 -16.86
C PRO A 129 -6.78 17.68 -16.67
#